data_3306e2e54cbfcb02b575188e8119f69a
#
_entry.id   3306e2e54cbfcb02b575188e8119f69a
#
_cell.length_a   1.000
_cell.length_b   1.000
_cell.length_c   1.000
_cell.angle_alpha   90.00
_cell.angle_beta   90.00
_cell.angle_gamma   90.00
#
_symmetry.space_group_name_H-M   'P 1'
#
loop_
_entity.id
_entity.type
_entity.pdbx_description
1 polymer ?
#
loop_
_entity_poly.entity_id
_entity_poly.type
_entity_poly.pdbx_seq_one_letter_code
_entity_poly.pdbx_strand_id
1 'polypeptide(L)'
;MKIAIDGPSGSGKSTVAKALSAKLGIVYVDTGALYRTVGYFVRQKNANPKDAAEVGALLPEISIEIKYEGGAQHVYLNGEDLGDKIRTPEMSMYASAVSAIPAVRAFLLDTQRDIARKNSVVMDGRDIGTVILPDAEVKIFMYASSEARAMRRYKELIAKGEDVKYEDVLREMIERDNNDRSRDVAPAVPADDAVMLDNSVMSVEENVDAVIEIIKSKGIQI
;
A
#
# COMPACT_ATOMS: atom_id res chain seq x y z
N MET A 1 4.36 10.89 15.77
CA MET A 1 3.13 10.07 15.64
C MET A 1 3.24 9.19 14.40
N LYS A 2 2.93 7.90 14.53
CA LYS A 2 2.92 6.91 13.46
C LYS A 2 1.53 6.30 13.36
N ILE A 3 0.94 6.38 12.18
CA ILE A 3 -0.38 5.83 11.89
C ILE A 3 -0.22 4.74 10.82
N ALA A 4 -0.59 3.51 11.15
CA ALA A 4 -0.60 2.37 10.24
C ALA A 4 -2.02 2.16 9.71
N ILE A 5 -2.20 2.12 8.38
CA ILE A 5 -3.48 1.81 7.74
C ILE A 5 -3.28 0.59 6.85
N ASP A 6 -3.72 -0.56 7.32
CA ASP A 6 -3.67 -1.82 6.59
C ASP A 6 -5.03 -2.23 6.04
N GLY A 7 -5.04 -3.21 5.15
CA GLY A 7 -6.26 -3.77 4.59
C GLY A 7 -6.12 -4.23 3.13
N PRO A 8 -7.13 -4.89 2.56
CA PRO A 8 -7.07 -5.48 1.22
C PRO A 8 -6.98 -4.45 0.11
N SER A 9 -6.73 -4.92 -1.13
CA SER A 9 -6.68 -4.07 -2.32
C SER A 9 -8.02 -3.37 -2.56
N GLY A 10 -8.01 -2.11 -3.02
CA GLY A 10 -9.23 -1.37 -3.34
C GLY A 10 -10.09 -0.94 -2.13
N SER A 11 -9.63 -1.15 -0.88
CA SER A 11 -10.37 -0.70 0.32
C SER A 11 -10.34 0.83 0.55
N GLY A 12 -9.66 1.61 -0.28
CA GLY A 12 -9.62 3.08 -0.14
C GLY A 12 -8.55 3.62 0.80
N LYS A 13 -7.68 2.76 1.35
CA LYS A 13 -6.61 3.15 2.30
C LYS A 13 -5.78 4.35 1.83
N SER A 14 -5.26 4.28 0.61
CA SER A 14 -4.39 5.34 0.08
C SER A 14 -5.10 6.68 -0.06
N THR A 15 -6.39 6.66 -0.39
CA THR A 15 -7.22 7.87 -0.48
C THR A 15 -7.42 8.50 0.91
N VAL A 16 -7.77 7.67 1.89
CA VAL A 16 -7.96 8.10 3.29
C VAL A 16 -6.62 8.55 3.90
N ALA A 17 -5.54 7.79 3.68
CA ALA A 17 -4.21 8.13 4.19
C ALA A 17 -3.70 9.47 3.64
N LYS A 18 -3.90 9.75 2.35
CA LYS A 18 -3.58 11.06 1.74
C LYS A 18 -4.38 12.20 2.35
N ALA A 19 -5.69 12.03 2.47
CA ALA A 19 -6.57 13.06 3.05
C ALA A 19 -6.23 13.31 4.52
N LEU A 20 -5.95 12.25 5.29
CA LEU A 20 -5.53 12.33 6.68
C LEU A 20 -4.17 13.04 6.81
N SER A 21 -3.19 12.69 5.96
CA SER A 21 -1.89 13.35 5.91
C SER A 21 -2.01 14.85 5.70
N ALA A 22 -2.83 15.26 4.73
CA ALA A 22 -3.09 16.68 4.46
C ALA A 22 -3.75 17.38 5.65
N LYS A 23 -4.73 16.73 6.30
CA LYS A 23 -5.47 17.28 7.44
C LYS A 23 -4.61 17.41 8.70
N LEU A 24 -3.68 16.48 8.93
CA LEU A 24 -2.80 16.47 10.11
C LEU A 24 -1.43 17.12 9.87
N GLY A 25 -1.08 17.49 8.65
CA GLY A 25 0.24 18.04 8.33
C GLY A 25 1.38 17.03 8.52
N ILE A 26 1.14 15.72 8.34
CA ILE A 26 2.13 14.67 8.51
C ILE A 26 2.45 13.98 7.17
N VAL A 27 3.57 13.26 7.10
CA VAL A 27 4.03 12.64 5.86
C VAL A 27 3.17 11.42 5.50
N TYR A 28 2.70 11.36 4.25
CA TYR A 28 2.04 10.17 3.70
C TYR A 28 3.07 9.23 3.06
N VAL A 29 3.00 7.93 3.35
CA VAL A 29 3.87 6.90 2.78
C VAL A 29 3.05 5.82 2.08
N ASP A 30 3.10 5.80 0.73
CA ASP A 30 2.56 4.71 -0.11
C ASP A 30 3.60 3.59 -0.21
N THR A 31 3.49 2.58 0.67
CA THR A 31 4.43 1.44 0.60
C THR A 31 4.21 0.58 -0.63
N GLY A 32 2.99 0.51 -1.14
CA GLY A 32 2.69 -0.18 -2.38
C GLY A 32 3.46 0.38 -3.58
N ALA A 33 3.78 1.68 -3.59
CA ALA A 33 4.62 2.27 -4.62
C ALA A 33 6.04 1.68 -4.62
N LEU A 34 6.61 1.38 -3.44
CA LEU A 34 7.95 0.78 -3.34
C LEU A 34 7.98 -0.63 -3.93
N TYR A 35 6.99 -1.47 -3.61
CA TYR A 35 6.86 -2.79 -4.21
C TYR A 35 6.59 -2.72 -5.72
N ARG A 36 5.80 -1.75 -6.19
CA ARG A 36 5.60 -1.51 -7.62
C ARG A 36 6.89 -1.07 -8.32
N THR A 37 7.76 -0.33 -7.63
CA THR A 37 9.08 0.06 -8.16
C THR A 37 9.97 -1.15 -8.37
N VAL A 38 10.05 -2.06 -7.39
CA VAL A 38 10.78 -3.33 -7.56
C VAL A 38 10.16 -4.15 -8.70
N GLY A 39 8.83 -4.29 -8.72
CA GLY A 39 8.11 -4.98 -9.78
C GLY A 39 8.36 -4.40 -11.18
N TYR A 40 8.43 -3.08 -11.28
CA TYR A 40 8.75 -2.38 -12.53
C TYR A 40 10.15 -2.73 -13.02
N PHE A 41 11.15 -2.73 -12.13
CA PHE A 41 12.51 -3.13 -12.48
C PHE A 41 12.61 -4.59 -12.93
N VAL A 42 11.96 -5.50 -12.20
CA VAL A 42 11.87 -6.91 -12.56
C VAL A 42 11.27 -7.10 -13.96
N ARG A 43 10.20 -6.35 -14.27
CA ARG A 43 9.59 -6.35 -15.60
C ARG A 43 10.55 -5.84 -16.69
N GLN A 44 11.27 -4.72 -16.42
CA GLN A 44 12.26 -4.17 -17.36
C GLN A 44 13.37 -5.19 -17.71
N LYS A 45 13.72 -6.05 -16.74
CA LYS A 45 14.72 -7.12 -16.92
C LYS A 45 14.12 -8.40 -17.53
N ASN A 46 12.83 -8.42 -17.85
CA ASN A 46 12.09 -9.60 -18.33
C ASN A 46 12.22 -10.82 -17.40
N ALA A 47 12.41 -10.60 -16.10
CA ALA A 47 12.52 -11.63 -15.09
C ALA A 47 11.14 -12.07 -14.58
N ASN A 48 11.03 -13.31 -14.09
CA ASN A 48 9.80 -13.83 -13.50
C ASN A 48 9.60 -13.24 -12.10
N PRO A 49 8.53 -12.42 -11.85
CA PRO A 49 8.31 -11.78 -10.55
C PRO A 49 7.99 -12.77 -9.42
N LYS A 50 7.73 -14.04 -9.72
CA LYS A 50 7.49 -15.10 -8.74
C LYS A 50 8.75 -15.92 -8.42
N ASP A 51 9.82 -15.77 -9.20
CA ASP A 51 11.08 -16.47 -8.97
C ASP A 51 11.95 -15.70 -7.97
N ALA A 52 12.08 -16.24 -6.76
CA ALA A 52 12.82 -15.59 -5.68
C ALA A 52 14.33 -15.46 -5.98
N ALA A 53 14.91 -16.38 -6.75
CA ALA A 53 16.32 -16.34 -7.11
C ALA A 53 16.60 -15.27 -8.16
N GLU A 54 15.78 -15.23 -9.24
CA GLU A 54 15.88 -14.20 -10.27
C GLU A 54 15.69 -12.80 -9.68
N VAL A 55 14.62 -12.59 -8.91
CA VAL A 55 14.32 -11.30 -8.31
C VAL A 55 15.40 -10.92 -7.29
N GLY A 56 15.86 -11.86 -6.46
CA GLY A 56 16.91 -11.63 -5.48
C GLY A 56 18.22 -11.16 -6.11
N ALA A 57 18.60 -11.75 -7.24
CA ALA A 57 19.80 -11.35 -7.99
C ALA A 57 19.75 -9.93 -8.55
N LEU A 58 18.55 -9.38 -8.77
CA LEU A 58 18.34 -8.03 -9.31
C LEU A 58 18.37 -6.94 -8.22
N LEU A 59 18.13 -7.27 -6.95
CA LEU A 59 18.03 -6.27 -5.87
C LEU A 59 19.28 -5.38 -5.72
N PRO A 60 20.52 -5.87 -5.88
CA PRO A 60 21.70 -5.02 -5.81
C PRO A 60 21.79 -3.94 -6.92
N GLU A 61 21.05 -4.09 -8.02
CA GLU A 61 20.98 -3.12 -9.11
C GLU A 61 19.93 -2.02 -8.87
N ILE A 62 19.12 -2.15 -7.80
CA ILE A 62 18.02 -1.25 -7.50
C ILE A 62 18.44 -0.22 -6.47
N SER A 63 18.37 1.06 -6.84
CA SER A 63 18.43 2.19 -5.92
C SER A 63 17.06 2.89 -5.90
N ILE A 64 16.40 2.92 -4.72
CA ILE A 64 15.11 3.60 -4.55
C ILE A 64 15.33 4.85 -3.70
N GLU A 65 14.91 5.99 -4.24
CA GLU A 65 14.86 7.26 -3.53
C GLU A 65 13.41 7.75 -3.45
N ILE A 66 13.03 8.31 -2.31
CA ILE A 66 11.70 8.90 -2.09
C ILE A 66 11.87 10.38 -1.83
N LYS A 67 11.17 11.21 -2.60
CA LYS A 67 11.07 12.65 -2.40
C LYS A 67 9.62 13.06 -2.14
N TYR A 68 9.46 14.15 -1.43
CA TYR A 68 8.16 14.76 -1.15
C TYR A 68 8.14 16.14 -1.78
N GLU A 69 7.39 16.29 -2.86
CA GLU A 69 7.28 17.53 -3.64
C GLU A 69 5.80 17.90 -3.79
N GLY A 70 5.45 19.15 -3.46
CA GLY A 70 4.06 19.59 -3.51
C GLY A 70 3.09 18.80 -2.65
N GLY A 71 3.58 18.18 -1.56
CA GLY A 71 2.76 17.33 -0.68
C GLY A 71 2.53 15.91 -1.22
N ALA A 72 3.14 15.54 -2.36
CA ALA A 72 3.04 14.21 -2.96
C ALA A 72 4.34 13.42 -2.80
N GLN A 73 4.21 12.09 -2.64
CA GLN A 73 5.34 11.17 -2.69
C GLN A 73 5.73 10.91 -4.14
N HIS A 74 6.99 11.15 -4.47
CA HIS A 74 7.65 10.77 -5.70
C HIS A 74 8.63 9.63 -5.44
N VAL A 75 8.63 8.62 -6.30
CA VAL A 75 9.52 7.47 -6.17
C VAL A 75 10.46 7.42 -7.36
N TYR A 76 11.75 7.47 -7.07
CA TYR A 76 12.81 7.41 -8.06
C TYR A 76 13.43 6.02 -8.06
N LEU A 77 13.63 5.47 -9.23
CA LEU A 77 14.37 4.23 -9.47
C LEU A 77 15.66 4.58 -10.23
N ASN A 78 16.81 4.33 -9.62
CA ASN A 78 18.13 4.61 -10.22
C ASN A 78 18.24 6.05 -10.77
N GLY A 79 17.63 7.01 -10.04
CA GLY A 79 17.62 8.43 -10.39
C GLY A 79 16.49 8.88 -11.33
N GLU A 80 15.67 7.98 -11.86
CA GLU A 80 14.51 8.29 -12.71
C GLU A 80 13.22 8.36 -11.88
N ASP A 81 12.46 9.48 -11.99
CA ASP A 81 11.11 9.57 -11.41
C ASP A 81 10.15 8.65 -12.19
N LEU A 82 9.54 7.72 -11.48
CA LEU A 82 8.65 6.75 -12.12
C LEU A 82 7.23 7.27 -12.36
N GLY A 83 6.77 8.26 -11.59
CA GLY A 83 5.45 8.87 -11.76
C GLY A 83 4.33 7.84 -11.91
N ASP A 84 3.59 7.94 -13.02
CA ASP A 84 2.46 7.04 -13.32
C ASP A 84 2.88 5.68 -13.92
N LYS A 85 4.15 5.50 -14.31
CA LYS A 85 4.65 4.24 -14.88
C LYS A 85 4.39 3.03 -13.97
N ILE A 86 4.36 3.26 -12.65
CA ILE A 86 4.09 2.22 -11.64
C ILE A 86 2.63 2.14 -11.20
N ARG A 87 1.71 2.87 -11.84
CA ARG A 87 0.28 2.95 -11.45
C ARG A 87 -0.65 2.08 -12.30
N THR A 88 -0.09 1.20 -13.14
CA THR A 88 -0.86 0.32 -14.03
C THR A 88 -1.39 -0.93 -13.30
N PRO A 89 -2.42 -1.61 -13.84
CA PRO A 89 -2.86 -2.92 -13.35
C PRO A 89 -1.73 -3.96 -13.35
N GLU A 90 -0.95 -4.01 -14.45
CA GLU A 90 0.21 -4.89 -14.56
C GLU A 90 1.21 -4.69 -13.42
N MET A 91 1.56 -3.45 -13.09
CA MET A 91 2.48 -3.17 -11.98
C MET A 91 1.89 -3.55 -10.62
N SER A 92 0.57 -3.55 -10.50
CA SER A 92 -0.11 -4.05 -9.29
C SER A 92 0.04 -5.56 -9.12
N MET A 93 0.03 -6.32 -10.23
CA MET A 93 0.28 -7.77 -10.23
C MET A 93 1.75 -8.08 -9.90
N TYR A 94 2.69 -7.37 -10.52
CA TYR A 94 4.13 -7.49 -10.21
C TYR A 94 4.42 -7.19 -8.75
N ALA A 95 3.85 -6.10 -8.20
CA ALA A 95 4.01 -5.75 -6.79
C ALA A 95 3.50 -6.84 -5.85
N SER A 96 2.35 -7.44 -6.13
CA SER A 96 1.82 -8.55 -5.35
C SER A 96 2.76 -9.75 -5.38
N ALA A 97 3.28 -10.11 -6.56
CA ALA A 97 4.21 -11.22 -6.72
C ALA A 97 5.53 -10.99 -5.97
N VAL A 98 6.21 -9.87 -6.22
CA VAL A 98 7.51 -9.60 -5.56
C VAL A 98 7.38 -9.37 -4.05
N SER A 99 6.22 -8.91 -3.55
CA SER A 99 5.99 -8.72 -2.13
C SER A 99 5.90 -10.02 -1.32
N ALA A 100 5.72 -11.16 -1.98
CA ALA A 100 5.78 -12.49 -1.36
C ALA A 100 7.23 -12.96 -1.14
N ILE A 101 8.22 -12.33 -1.78
CA ILE A 101 9.63 -12.72 -1.71
C ILE A 101 10.30 -12.09 -0.48
N PRO A 102 10.82 -12.90 0.48
CA PRO A 102 11.41 -12.39 1.71
C PRO A 102 12.57 -11.39 1.48
N ALA A 103 13.41 -11.63 0.47
CA ALA A 103 14.52 -10.73 0.15
C ALA A 103 14.07 -9.33 -0.28
N VAL A 104 12.98 -9.22 -1.05
CA VAL A 104 12.38 -7.93 -1.43
C VAL A 104 11.85 -7.19 -0.20
N ARG A 105 11.21 -7.90 0.71
CA ARG A 105 10.70 -7.32 1.95
C ARG A 105 11.82 -6.80 2.83
N ALA A 106 12.88 -7.59 3.02
CA ALA A 106 14.07 -7.16 3.77
C ALA A 106 14.72 -5.92 3.12
N PHE A 107 14.86 -5.92 1.80
CA PHE A 107 15.40 -4.79 1.04
C PHE A 107 14.63 -3.48 1.25
N LEU A 108 13.30 -3.54 1.33
CA LEU A 108 12.45 -2.35 1.50
C LEU A 108 12.21 -1.94 2.96
N LEU A 109 12.45 -2.84 3.92
CA LEU A 109 12.05 -2.63 5.33
C LEU A 109 12.73 -1.43 5.97
N ASP A 110 14.05 -1.32 5.81
CA ASP A 110 14.83 -0.23 6.41
C ASP A 110 14.43 1.13 5.83
N THR A 111 14.22 1.21 4.52
CA THR A 111 13.75 2.44 3.86
C THR A 111 12.42 2.91 4.46
N GLN A 112 11.46 2.00 4.63
CA GLN A 112 10.15 2.33 5.20
C GLN A 112 10.26 2.78 6.66
N ARG A 113 11.03 2.07 7.47
CA ARG A 113 11.26 2.41 8.88
C ARG A 113 12.02 3.72 9.07
N ASP A 114 12.98 4.01 8.21
CA ASP A 114 13.76 5.25 8.29
C ASP A 114 12.92 6.49 8.04
N ILE A 115 11.95 6.43 7.13
CA ILE A 115 10.99 7.52 6.93
C ILE A 115 10.20 7.76 8.22
N ALA A 116 9.69 6.70 8.84
CA ALA A 116 8.90 6.79 10.07
C ALA A 116 9.71 7.16 11.31
N ARG A 117 11.03 6.92 11.32
CA ARG A 117 11.94 7.39 12.39
C ARG A 117 12.15 8.90 12.35
N LYS A 118 12.16 9.47 11.15
CA LYS A 118 12.50 10.89 10.92
C LYS A 118 11.27 11.80 10.92
N ASN A 119 10.07 11.25 10.77
CA ASN A 119 8.85 12.02 10.55
C ASN A 119 7.67 11.46 11.35
N SER A 120 6.68 12.31 11.63
CA SER A 120 5.31 11.83 11.86
C SER A 120 4.73 11.37 10.54
N VAL A 121 4.14 10.15 10.51
CA VAL A 121 3.71 9.51 9.27
C VAL A 121 2.32 8.93 9.36
N VAL A 122 1.62 8.90 8.23
CA VAL A 122 0.57 7.93 7.94
C VAL A 122 1.07 7.03 6.80
N MET A 123 1.13 5.73 7.06
CA MET A 123 1.65 4.73 6.14
C MET A 123 0.57 3.72 5.79
N ASP A 124 0.32 3.48 4.51
CA ASP A 124 -0.65 2.49 4.08
C ASP A 124 -0.01 1.27 3.41
N GLY A 125 -0.60 0.10 3.68
CA GLY A 125 -0.08 -1.16 3.14
C GLY A 125 -0.93 -2.37 3.46
N ARG A 126 -0.26 -3.49 3.82
CA ARG A 126 -0.88 -4.78 4.16
C ARG A 126 -0.44 -5.31 5.52
N ASP A 127 0.71 -4.89 5.97
CA ASP A 127 1.42 -5.40 7.13
C ASP A 127 2.18 -4.27 7.86
N ILE A 128 1.67 -3.05 7.75
CA ILE A 128 2.30 -1.89 8.39
C ILE A 128 2.26 -2.05 9.90
N GLY A 129 1.08 -2.33 10.46
CA GLY A 129 0.89 -2.47 11.90
C GLY A 129 1.40 -3.77 12.49
N THR A 130 1.63 -4.80 11.66
CA THR A 130 2.13 -6.11 12.13
C THR A 130 3.65 -6.25 12.01
N VAL A 131 4.26 -5.70 10.94
CA VAL A 131 5.67 -5.94 10.59
C VAL A 131 6.48 -4.65 10.49
N ILE A 132 6.00 -3.65 9.76
CA ILE A 132 6.81 -2.46 9.43
C ILE A 132 6.90 -1.53 10.62
N LEU A 133 5.75 -1.17 11.21
CA LEU A 133 5.60 -0.28 12.35
C LEU A 133 4.79 -0.98 13.48
N PRO A 134 5.30 -2.06 14.08
CA PRO A 134 4.57 -2.76 15.15
C PRO A 134 4.32 -1.89 16.37
N ASP A 135 5.10 -0.81 16.53
CA ASP A 135 4.96 0.19 17.61
C ASP A 135 4.16 1.43 17.19
N ALA A 136 3.42 1.38 16.07
CA ALA A 136 2.59 2.51 15.65
C ALA A 136 1.54 2.84 16.71
N GLU A 137 1.41 4.13 17.08
CA GLU A 137 0.46 4.60 18.09
C GLU A 137 -0.99 4.36 17.67
N VAL A 138 -1.25 4.37 16.35
CA VAL A 138 -2.58 4.12 15.78
C VAL A 138 -2.45 3.07 14.68
N LYS A 139 -3.20 1.97 14.84
CA LYS A 139 -3.28 0.91 13.84
C LYS A 139 -4.74 0.72 13.43
N ILE A 140 -4.97 0.76 12.14
CA ILE A 140 -6.30 0.63 11.54
C ILE A 140 -6.25 -0.44 10.47
N PHE A 141 -7.22 -1.34 10.49
CA PHE A 141 -7.43 -2.28 9.40
C PHE A 141 -8.72 -1.91 8.67
N MET A 142 -8.58 -1.25 7.51
CA MET A 142 -9.70 -0.84 6.67
C MET A 142 -10.14 -2.00 5.77
N TYR A 143 -11.40 -2.35 5.81
CA TYR A 143 -11.95 -3.40 4.96
C TYR A 143 -13.29 -2.99 4.32
N ALA A 144 -13.61 -3.63 3.22
CA ALA A 144 -14.90 -3.60 2.55
C ALA A 144 -15.10 -4.93 1.83
N SER A 145 -16.34 -5.26 1.45
CA SER A 145 -16.60 -6.49 0.69
C SER A 145 -15.84 -6.49 -0.64
N SER A 146 -15.53 -7.68 -1.15
CA SER A 146 -14.83 -7.82 -2.44
C SER A 146 -15.62 -7.18 -3.57
N GLU A 147 -16.94 -7.29 -3.53
CA GLU A 147 -17.87 -6.71 -4.50
C GLU A 147 -17.84 -5.17 -4.49
N ALA A 148 -17.87 -4.56 -3.29
CA ALA A 148 -17.81 -3.11 -3.15
C ALA A 148 -16.47 -2.56 -3.69
N ARG A 149 -15.35 -3.23 -3.36
CA ARG A 149 -14.01 -2.85 -3.83
C ARG A 149 -13.85 -3.06 -5.35
N ALA A 150 -14.33 -4.18 -5.87
CA ALA A 150 -14.33 -4.46 -7.30
C ALA A 150 -15.16 -3.45 -8.08
N MET A 151 -16.31 -3.05 -7.55
CA MET A 151 -17.16 -2.02 -8.18
C MET A 151 -16.45 -0.66 -8.22
N ARG A 152 -15.77 -0.26 -7.13
CA ARG A 152 -14.96 0.98 -7.12
C ARG A 152 -13.86 0.91 -8.18
N ARG A 153 -13.13 -0.20 -8.23
CA ARG A 153 -12.03 -0.39 -9.19
C ARG A 153 -12.52 -0.45 -10.65
N TYR A 154 -13.63 -1.13 -10.89
CA TYR A 154 -14.27 -1.19 -12.21
C TYR A 154 -14.63 0.21 -12.72
N LYS A 155 -15.27 1.02 -11.87
CA LYS A 155 -15.62 2.42 -12.22
C LYS A 155 -14.37 3.27 -12.53
N GLU A 156 -13.28 3.09 -11.78
CA GLU A 156 -12.01 3.78 -12.04
C GLU A 156 -11.41 3.40 -13.40
N LEU A 157 -11.43 2.11 -13.76
CA LEU A 157 -10.89 1.61 -15.02
C LEU A 157 -11.73 2.10 -16.21
N ILE A 158 -13.05 2.02 -16.12
CA ILE A 158 -13.96 2.55 -17.14
C ILE A 158 -13.77 4.06 -17.32
N ALA A 159 -13.61 4.82 -16.24
CA ALA A 159 -13.35 6.26 -16.32
C ALA A 159 -12.02 6.62 -16.99
N LYS A 160 -11.04 5.69 -16.97
CA LYS A 160 -9.77 5.80 -17.70
C LYS A 160 -9.85 5.33 -19.16
N GLY A 161 -11.02 4.85 -19.61
CA GLY A 161 -11.23 4.34 -20.97
C GLY A 161 -10.76 2.91 -21.18
N GLU A 162 -10.54 2.14 -20.10
CA GLU A 162 -10.15 0.73 -20.20
C GLU A 162 -11.35 -0.17 -20.51
N ASP A 163 -11.21 -1.10 -21.43
CA ASP A 163 -12.24 -2.10 -21.75
C ASP A 163 -12.07 -3.31 -20.83
N VAL A 164 -12.79 -3.31 -19.72
CA VAL A 164 -12.74 -4.36 -18.68
C VAL A 164 -14.14 -4.81 -18.30
N LYS A 165 -14.27 -6.07 -17.85
CA LYS A 165 -15.52 -6.60 -17.29
C LYS A 165 -15.45 -6.62 -15.78
N TYR A 166 -16.57 -6.32 -15.14
CA TYR A 166 -16.67 -6.32 -13.67
C TYR A 166 -16.30 -7.68 -13.06
N GLU A 167 -16.73 -8.77 -13.69
CA GLU A 167 -16.46 -10.13 -13.22
C GLU A 167 -14.96 -10.47 -13.22
N ASP A 168 -14.21 -9.94 -14.20
CA ASP A 168 -12.76 -10.13 -14.28
C ASP A 168 -12.06 -9.32 -13.19
N VAL A 169 -12.47 -8.07 -12.98
CA VAL A 169 -11.95 -7.20 -11.90
C VAL A 169 -12.21 -7.83 -10.53
N LEU A 170 -13.41 -8.38 -10.30
CA LEU A 170 -13.77 -9.06 -9.05
C LEU A 170 -12.92 -10.31 -8.83
N ARG A 171 -12.77 -11.15 -9.86
CA ARG A 171 -11.96 -12.37 -9.78
C ARG A 171 -10.50 -12.06 -9.45
N GLU A 172 -9.88 -11.12 -10.16
CA GLU A 172 -8.50 -10.69 -9.91
C GLU A 172 -8.31 -10.12 -8.50
N MET A 173 -9.29 -9.38 -8.00
CA MET A 173 -9.26 -8.81 -6.66
C MET A 173 -9.32 -9.89 -5.58
N ILE A 174 -10.19 -10.87 -5.74
CA ILE A 174 -10.30 -12.01 -4.81
C ILE A 174 -9.01 -12.84 -4.83
N GLU A 175 -8.47 -13.13 -6.02
CA GLU A 175 -7.21 -13.87 -6.15
C GLU A 175 -6.06 -13.12 -5.47
N ARG A 176 -5.97 -11.83 -5.67
CA ARG A 176 -4.94 -11.00 -5.04
C ARG A 176 -5.08 -10.97 -3.52
N ASP A 177 -6.29 -10.82 -2.99
CA ASP A 177 -6.51 -10.81 -1.54
C ASP A 177 -6.17 -12.18 -0.90
N ASN A 178 -6.48 -13.27 -1.59
CA ASN A 178 -6.09 -14.60 -1.15
C ASN A 178 -4.57 -14.74 -1.13
N ASN A 179 -3.87 -14.32 -2.18
CA ASN A 179 -2.42 -14.34 -2.25
C ASN A 179 -1.79 -13.47 -1.14
N ASP A 180 -2.30 -12.24 -0.92
CA ASP A 180 -1.79 -11.34 0.11
C ASP A 180 -2.01 -11.90 1.53
N ARG A 181 -3.11 -12.65 1.75
CA ARG A 181 -3.47 -13.22 3.06
C ARG A 181 -2.77 -14.54 3.36
N SER A 182 -2.56 -15.39 2.35
CA SER A 182 -2.04 -16.75 2.52
C SER A 182 -0.51 -16.87 2.41
N ARG A 183 0.20 -15.77 2.18
CA ARG A 183 1.67 -15.80 2.08
C ARG A 183 2.31 -16.11 3.44
N ASP A 184 3.40 -16.90 3.41
CA ASP A 184 4.10 -17.35 4.61
C ASP A 184 4.78 -16.18 5.37
N VAL A 185 5.18 -15.14 4.64
CA VAL A 185 5.89 -13.98 5.22
C VAL A 185 5.01 -12.75 5.15
N ALA A 186 4.76 -12.15 6.31
CA ALA A 186 3.97 -10.92 6.48
C ALA A 186 2.59 -11.00 5.79
N PRO A 187 1.73 -11.95 6.18
CA PRO A 187 0.37 -12.06 5.64
C PRO A 187 -0.42 -10.77 5.89
N ALA A 188 -1.35 -10.47 4.98
CA ALA A 188 -2.22 -9.31 5.09
C ALA A 188 -3.34 -9.56 6.10
N VAL A 189 -3.01 -9.50 7.38
CA VAL A 189 -3.92 -9.69 8.52
C VAL A 189 -3.88 -8.47 9.43
N PRO A 190 -4.98 -8.18 10.17
CA PRO A 190 -4.96 -7.09 11.14
C PRO A 190 -3.95 -7.38 12.26
N ALA A 191 -3.31 -6.34 12.78
CA ALA A 191 -2.58 -6.45 14.04
C ALA A 191 -3.58 -6.63 15.20
N ASP A 192 -3.14 -7.29 16.28
CA ASP A 192 -4.02 -7.62 17.43
C ASP A 192 -4.65 -6.37 18.07
N ASP A 193 -3.94 -5.24 18.03
CA ASP A 193 -4.36 -3.94 18.56
C ASP A 193 -4.93 -2.99 17.49
N ALA A 194 -5.15 -3.48 16.27
CA ALA A 194 -5.72 -2.69 15.18
C ALA A 194 -7.23 -2.48 15.37
N VAL A 195 -7.68 -1.25 15.15
CA VAL A 195 -9.11 -0.94 15.05
C VAL A 195 -9.62 -1.34 13.67
N MET A 196 -10.64 -2.18 13.66
CA MET A 196 -11.31 -2.61 12.43
C MET A 196 -12.25 -1.51 11.92
N LEU A 197 -12.06 -1.05 10.68
CA LEU A 197 -12.88 -0.02 10.06
C LEU A 197 -13.54 -0.56 8.78
N ASP A 198 -14.85 -0.82 8.86
CA ASP A 198 -15.66 -1.15 7.68
C ASP A 198 -16.02 0.12 6.93
N ASN A 199 -15.50 0.24 5.71
CA ASN A 199 -15.75 1.38 4.86
C ASN A 199 -16.59 1.05 3.62
N SER A 200 -17.37 -0.02 3.67
CA SER A 200 -18.16 -0.50 2.53
C SER A 200 -19.09 0.58 1.97
N VAL A 201 -19.65 1.42 2.85
CA VAL A 201 -20.65 2.46 2.50
C VAL A 201 -20.22 3.89 2.86
N MET A 202 -19.01 4.07 3.41
CA MET A 202 -18.53 5.37 3.87
C MET A 202 -17.91 6.20 2.73
N SER A 203 -18.18 7.51 2.76
CA SER A 203 -17.44 8.49 1.96
C SER A 203 -16.00 8.64 2.44
N VAL A 204 -15.16 9.32 1.67
CA VAL A 204 -13.77 9.61 2.07
C VAL A 204 -13.73 10.46 3.34
N GLU A 205 -14.59 11.48 3.42
CA GLU A 205 -14.69 12.39 4.58
C GLU A 205 -15.09 11.64 5.84
N GLU A 206 -16.14 10.81 5.79
CA GLU A 206 -16.58 9.99 6.92
C GLU A 206 -15.48 9.03 7.39
N ASN A 207 -14.70 8.44 6.47
CA ASN A 207 -13.55 7.61 6.82
C ASN A 207 -12.46 8.41 7.54
N VAL A 208 -12.13 9.60 7.04
CA VAL A 208 -11.12 10.47 7.66
C VAL A 208 -11.55 10.89 9.07
N ASP A 209 -12.82 11.27 9.22
CA ASP A 209 -13.36 11.67 10.53
C ASP A 209 -13.39 10.49 11.52
N ALA A 210 -13.77 9.29 11.07
CA ALA A 210 -13.70 8.08 11.89
C ALA A 210 -12.25 7.80 12.34
N VAL A 211 -11.26 7.95 11.46
CA VAL A 211 -9.84 7.78 11.83
C VAL A 211 -9.41 8.85 12.84
N ILE A 212 -9.85 10.08 12.69
CA ILE A 212 -9.56 11.16 13.65
C ILE A 212 -10.16 10.85 15.03
N GLU A 213 -11.37 10.35 15.10
CA GLU A 213 -11.98 9.94 16.38
C GLU A 213 -11.22 8.75 17.01
N ILE A 214 -10.73 7.80 16.20
CA ILE A 214 -9.86 6.72 16.69
C ILE A 214 -8.56 7.31 17.28
N ILE A 215 -7.92 8.28 16.62
CA ILE A 215 -6.70 8.95 17.12
C ILE A 215 -6.97 9.61 18.46
N LYS A 216 -8.06 10.39 18.57
CA LYS A 216 -8.46 11.07 19.81
C LYS A 216 -8.77 10.10 20.95
N SER A 217 -9.45 8.98 20.63
CA SER A 217 -9.80 7.94 21.63
C SER A 217 -8.57 7.28 22.26
N LYS A 218 -7.43 7.32 21.57
CA LYS A 218 -6.12 6.88 22.08
C LYS A 218 -5.37 7.95 22.89
N GLY A 219 -6.01 9.10 23.15
CA GLY A 219 -5.43 10.19 23.93
C GLY A 219 -4.41 11.04 23.18
N ILE A 220 -4.35 10.92 21.86
CA ILE A 220 -3.41 11.67 21.02
C ILE A 220 -4.06 13.02 20.66
N GLN A 221 -3.36 14.11 20.98
CA GLN A 221 -3.78 15.46 20.61
C GLN A 221 -3.39 15.76 19.16
N ILE A 222 -4.38 16.23 18.37
CA ILE A 222 -4.22 16.60 16.97
C ILE A 222 -4.91 17.91 16.66
#